data_782dc65f62d64cabb26862fda12621f5
#
_entry.id   782dc65f62d64cabb26862fda12621f5
#
_cell.length_a   1.000
_cell.length_b   1.000
_cell.length_c   1.000
_cell.angle_alpha   90.00
_cell.angle_beta   90.00
_cell.angle_gamma   90.00
#
_symmetry.space_group_name_H-M   'P 1'
#
loop_
_entity.id
_entity.type
_entity.pdbx_description
1 polymer ?
#
loop_
_entity_poly.entity_id
_entity_poly.type
_entity_poly.pdbx_seq_one_letter_code
_entity_poly.pdbx_strand_id
1 'polypeptide(L)'
;EMKHIIILGDGMADHPVERLGGKTLLQYANKPYMDMLAKKGKTGRLVTVPDGFHPGSEVANSSIMGYDQNEVYEGRGPLEAASIGYELEPTDLALRCNIINVQDGKIITHNGGNLETEDADVLIKYLNDTLGKKYPDVKFVTGIQYRHLLVVKHGNKHIDCAPPHDHPNEEWHKLMVKPILPEIGGDEGHISRRDTADLLNQLILESQELLENHPFNVARKERGERMA
;
A
#
# COMPACT_ATOMS: atom_id res chain seq x y z
N GLU A 1 36.84 0.35 -8.25
CA GLU A 1 35.47 0.90 -8.02
C GLU A 1 35.23 1.04 -6.52
N MET A 2 34.70 2.19 -6.11
CA MET A 2 34.30 2.43 -4.71
C MET A 2 32.98 1.71 -4.46
N LYS A 3 32.92 0.90 -3.38
CA LYS A 3 31.69 0.23 -2.95
C LYS A 3 31.06 1.00 -1.79
N HIS A 4 29.76 1.22 -1.87
CA HIS A 4 28.97 1.84 -0.82
C HIS A 4 28.09 0.78 -0.15
N ILE A 5 28.06 0.77 1.18
CA ILE A 5 27.26 -0.16 1.97
C ILE A 5 26.40 0.65 2.93
N ILE A 6 25.10 0.47 2.85
CA ILE A 6 24.13 1.03 3.80
C ILE A 6 23.66 -0.11 4.70
N ILE A 7 23.86 0.04 6.00
CA ILE A 7 23.33 -0.89 7.01
C ILE A 7 22.21 -0.17 7.74
N LEU A 8 20.98 -0.59 7.52
CA LEU A 8 19.79 -0.02 8.13
C LEU A 8 19.41 -0.82 9.37
N GLY A 9 19.52 -0.19 10.54
CA GLY A 9 19.01 -0.72 11.79
C GLY A 9 17.55 -0.31 11.99
N ASP A 10 16.63 -1.02 11.32
CA ASP A 10 15.21 -0.74 11.42
C ASP A 10 14.66 -1.06 12.80
N GLY A 11 13.81 -0.17 13.38
CA GLY A 11 13.22 -0.34 14.69
C GLY A 11 14.18 -0.24 15.88
N MET A 12 15.41 0.23 15.66
CA MET A 12 16.42 0.36 16.74
C MET A 12 16.28 1.63 17.58
N ALA A 13 15.67 2.69 17.03
CA ALA A 13 15.43 3.92 17.76
C ALA A 13 14.25 3.77 18.72
N ASP A 14 14.43 4.27 19.95
CA ASP A 14 13.39 4.20 20.98
C ASP A 14 13.57 5.33 22.00
N HIS A 15 12.55 5.50 22.83
CA HIS A 15 12.59 6.44 23.95
C HIS A 15 13.41 5.89 25.14
N PRO A 16 13.93 6.78 26.01
CA PRO A 16 14.56 6.36 27.25
C PRO A 16 13.62 5.52 28.12
N VAL A 17 14.15 4.45 28.70
CA VAL A 17 13.41 3.53 29.58
C VAL A 17 13.81 3.74 31.02
N GLU A 18 12.87 4.08 31.88
CA GLU A 18 13.13 4.42 33.27
C GLU A 18 13.83 3.28 34.04
N ARG A 19 13.38 2.04 33.89
CA ARG A 19 14.00 0.86 34.53
C ARG A 19 15.45 0.60 34.08
N LEU A 20 15.90 1.23 32.99
CA LEU A 20 17.28 1.18 32.52
C LEU A 20 18.09 2.42 32.89
N GLY A 21 17.63 3.16 33.91
CA GLY A 21 18.27 4.39 34.39
C GLY A 21 18.15 5.53 33.36
N GLY A 22 17.05 5.63 32.65
CA GLY A 22 16.81 6.68 31.66
C GLY A 22 17.61 6.51 30.35
N LYS A 23 18.13 5.32 30.09
CA LYS A 23 18.85 5.01 28.84
C LYS A 23 17.89 4.46 27.78
N THR A 24 18.19 4.76 26.52
CA THR A 24 17.56 4.05 25.40
C THR A 24 18.07 2.62 25.30
N LEU A 25 17.37 1.74 24.58
CA LEU A 25 17.82 0.36 24.36
C LEU A 25 19.20 0.33 23.67
N LEU A 26 19.43 1.20 22.70
CA LEU A 26 20.74 1.33 22.03
C LEU A 26 21.84 1.79 23.01
N GLN A 27 21.56 2.69 23.93
CA GLN A 27 22.53 3.10 24.95
C GLN A 27 22.84 1.99 25.95
N TYR A 28 21.87 1.12 26.21
CA TYR A 28 22.02 0.01 27.17
C TYR A 28 22.67 -1.23 26.54
N ALA A 29 22.43 -1.50 25.27
CA ALA A 29 22.93 -2.68 24.56
C ALA A 29 24.46 -2.70 24.45
N ASN A 30 25.03 -3.89 24.55
CA ASN A 30 26.44 -4.12 24.27
C ASN A 30 26.67 -4.18 22.75
N LYS A 31 27.25 -3.12 22.18
CA LYS A 31 27.42 -2.93 20.74
C LYS A 31 28.77 -2.31 20.37
N PRO A 32 29.89 -2.95 20.74
CA PRO A 32 31.23 -2.37 20.64
C PRO A 32 31.61 -1.91 19.23
N TYR A 33 31.16 -2.62 18.20
CA TYR A 33 31.45 -2.28 16.80
C TYR A 33 30.67 -1.06 16.32
N MET A 34 29.40 -0.94 16.68
CA MET A 34 28.62 0.27 16.39
C MET A 34 29.19 1.49 17.10
N ASP A 35 29.57 1.32 18.37
CA ASP A 35 30.20 2.39 19.16
C ASP A 35 31.55 2.81 18.56
N MET A 36 32.32 1.86 18.07
CA MET A 36 33.58 2.16 17.38
C MET A 36 33.35 2.94 16.07
N LEU A 37 32.35 2.53 15.25
CA LEU A 37 32.01 3.25 14.03
C LEU A 37 31.51 4.66 14.31
N ALA A 38 30.66 4.83 15.30
CA ALA A 38 30.17 6.15 15.72
C ALA A 38 31.30 7.08 16.21
N LYS A 39 32.30 6.54 16.93
CA LYS A 39 33.45 7.30 17.40
C LYS A 39 34.45 7.70 16.31
N LYS A 40 34.62 6.82 15.30
CA LYS A 40 35.60 7.04 14.22
C LYS A 40 35.00 7.71 12.99
N GLY A 41 33.71 7.62 12.81
CA GLY A 41 32.96 8.17 11.69
C GLY A 41 32.38 9.55 11.98
N LYS A 42 31.49 9.97 11.09
CA LYS A 42 30.66 11.17 11.27
C LYS A 42 29.24 10.72 11.65
N THR A 43 28.68 11.37 12.64
CA THR A 43 27.30 11.12 13.07
C THR A 43 26.42 12.34 12.78
N GLY A 44 25.16 12.11 12.57
CA GLY A 44 24.18 13.16 12.30
C GLY A 44 22.75 12.67 12.51
N ARG A 45 21.80 13.54 12.21
CA ARG A 45 20.36 13.22 12.20
C ARG A 45 19.85 13.33 10.77
N LEU A 46 19.06 12.35 10.37
CA LEU A 46 18.38 12.32 9.09
C LEU A 46 16.86 12.33 9.36
N VAL A 47 16.13 13.21 8.68
CA VAL A 47 14.67 13.17 8.63
C VAL A 47 14.30 12.18 7.53
N THR A 48 13.86 11.00 7.94
CA THR A 48 13.51 9.91 7.01
C THR A 48 12.07 9.99 6.50
N VAL A 49 11.19 10.60 7.28
CA VAL A 49 9.80 10.88 6.90
C VAL A 49 9.59 12.40 7.03
N PRO A 50 9.62 13.14 5.93
CA PRO A 50 9.35 14.57 5.95
C PRO A 50 7.93 14.90 6.41
N ASP A 51 7.70 16.12 6.88
CA ASP A 51 6.39 16.59 7.30
C ASP A 51 5.36 16.47 6.15
N GLY A 52 4.18 15.98 6.46
CA GLY A 52 3.10 15.77 5.48
C GLY A 52 3.09 14.40 4.79
N PHE A 53 4.13 13.59 4.98
CA PHE A 53 4.15 12.21 4.46
C PHE A 53 3.68 11.21 5.50
N HIS A 54 2.95 10.18 5.02
CA HIS A 54 2.56 9.07 5.88
C HIS A 54 3.78 8.26 6.32
N PRO A 55 3.93 7.91 7.61
CA PRO A 55 5.03 7.08 8.08
C PRO A 55 4.98 5.69 7.44
N GLY A 56 5.96 5.41 6.59
CA GLY A 56 6.06 4.12 5.90
C GLY A 56 7.51 3.85 5.48
N SER A 57 7.86 2.56 5.38
CA SER A 57 9.21 2.13 4.99
C SER A 57 9.59 2.62 3.59
N GLU A 58 8.62 2.74 2.68
CA GLU A 58 8.83 3.25 1.33
C GLU A 58 9.31 4.70 1.32
N VAL A 59 8.72 5.56 2.15
CA VAL A 59 9.14 6.96 2.30
C VAL A 59 10.50 7.03 2.98
N ALA A 60 10.67 6.32 4.09
CA ALA A 60 11.90 6.35 4.88
C ALA A 60 13.10 5.81 4.08
N ASN A 61 12.96 4.68 3.40
CA ASN A 61 14.04 4.08 2.61
C ASN A 61 14.43 4.95 1.42
N SER A 62 13.47 5.56 0.72
CA SER A 62 13.75 6.50 -0.36
C SER A 62 14.52 7.72 0.14
N SER A 63 14.16 8.26 1.31
CA SER A 63 14.90 9.36 1.95
C SER A 63 16.35 8.95 2.32
N ILE A 64 16.54 7.72 2.84
CA ILE A 64 17.86 7.18 3.16
C ILE A 64 18.73 7.04 1.90
N MET A 65 18.09 6.68 0.79
CA MET A 65 18.77 6.60 -0.52
C MET A 65 19.06 7.97 -1.16
N GLY A 66 18.62 9.05 -0.54
CA GLY A 66 18.90 10.43 -0.98
C GLY A 66 17.89 11.02 -1.96
N TYR A 67 16.75 10.41 -2.12
CA TYR A 67 15.67 10.96 -2.95
C TYR A 67 14.86 12.02 -2.20
N ASP A 68 14.49 13.10 -2.89
CA ASP A 68 13.55 14.08 -2.38
C ASP A 68 12.11 13.54 -2.54
N GLN A 69 11.43 13.32 -1.41
CA GLN A 69 10.09 12.75 -1.41
C GLN A 69 9.06 13.68 -2.06
N ASN A 70 9.27 14.98 -2.04
CA ASN A 70 8.38 15.94 -2.71
C ASN A 70 8.44 15.82 -4.24
N GLU A 71 9.55 15.29 -4.77
CA GLU A 71 9.73 15.13 -6.21
C GLU A 71 9.39 13.72 -6.70
N VAL A 72 9.68 12.69 -5.89
CA VAL A 72 9.65 11.30 -6.37
C VAL A 72 8.54 10.44 -5.80
N TYR A 73 7.89 10.84 -4.68
CA TYR A 73 6.89 10.00 -4.04
C TYR A 73 5.53 10.15 -4.72
N GLU A 74 5.12 9.10 -5.43
CA GLU A 74 3.84 9.01 -6.14
C GLU A 74 2.85 8.04 -5.46
N GLY A 75 3.10 7.67 -4.20
CA GLY A 75 2.29 6.69 -3.48
C GLY A 75 2.78 5.25 -3.60
N ARG A 76 2.01 4.30 -3.05
CA ARG A 76 2.38 2.87 -3.02
C ARG A 76 2.14 2.13 -4.33
N GLY A 77 1.20 2.58 -5.14
CA GLY A 77 0.83 1.92 -6.39
C GLY A 77 2.00 1.74 -7.36
N PRO A 78 2.74 2.80 -7.71
CA PRO A 78 3.92 2.70 -8.57
C PRO A 78 5.02 1.79 -8.01
N LEU A 79 5.21 1.77 -6.69
CA LEU A 79 6.17 0.89 -6.03
C LEU A 79 5.75 -0.59 -6.11
N GLU A 80 4.47 -0.89 -5.94
CA GLU A 80 3.94 -2.25 -6.14
C GLU A 80 4.10 -2.68 -7.60
N ALA A 81 3.83 -1.80 -8.57
CA ALA A 81 4.06 -2.07 -9.99
C ALA A 81 5.52 -2.44 -10.26
N ALA A 82 6.46 -1.63 -9.77
CA ALA A 82 7.89 -1.89 -9.92
C ALA A 82 8.31 -3.21 -9.26
N SER A 83 7.77 -3.54 -8.09
CA SER A 83 8.10 -4.75 -7.33
C SER A 83 7.71 -6.05 -8.05
N ILE A 84 6.65 -6.01 -8.87
CA ILE A 84 6.18 -7.15 -9.65
C ILE A 84 6.61 -7.09 -11.12
N GLY A 85 7.45 -6.10 -11.49
CA GLY A 85 7.95 -5.92 -12.85
C GLY A 85 6.88 -5.45 -13.85
N TYR A 86 5.83 -4.77 -13.38
CA TYR A 86 4.82 -4.19 -14.25
C TYR A 86 5.25 -2.80 -14.72
N GLU A 87 5.34 -2.62 -16.03
CA GLU A 87 5.69 -1.34 -16.65
C GLU A 87 4.44 -0.46 -16.77
N LEU A 88 4.47 0.70 -16.11
CA LEU A 88 3.40 1.69 -16.17
C LEU A 88 3.64 2.66 -17.33
N GLU A 89 2.57 3.01 -18.04
CA GLU A 89 2.56 4.14 -18.96
C GLU A 89 2.51 5.48 -18.19
N PRO A 90 3.02 6.57 -18.75
CA PRO A 90 3.08 7.86 -18.05
C PRO A 90 1.73 8.40 -17.55
N THR A 91 0.63 8.00 -18.18
CA THR A 91 -0.73 8.41 -17.84
C THR A 91 -1.49 7.40 -16.98
N ASP A 92 -0.87 6.28 -16.62
CA ASP A 92 -1.51 5.26 -15.80
C ASP A 92 -1.62 5.71 -14.35
N LEU A 93 -2.80 5.52 -13.76
CA LEU A 93 -2.98 5.54 -12.31
C LEU A 93 -2.74 4.14 -11.78
N ALA A 94 -1.73 4.00 -10.92
CA ALA A 94 -1.43 2.74 -10.23
C ALA A 94 -1.87 2.81 -8.78
N LEU A 95 -2.64 1.83 -8.35
CA LEU A 95 -3.17 1.72 -6.99
C LEU A 95 -2.80 0.36 -6.41
N ARG A 96 -2.29 0.34 -5.19
CA ARG A 96 -2.23 -0.88 -4.41
C ARG A 96 -3.66 -1.36 -4.17
N CYS A 97 -3.94 -2.59 -4.55
CA CYS A 97 -5.25 -3.21 -4.46
C CYS A 97 -5.19 -4.41 -3.51
N ASN A 98 -5.91 -4.35 -2.41
CA ASN A 98 -5.93 -5.43 -1.44
C ASN A 98 -7.21 -6.24 -1.56
N ILE A 99 -7.09 -7.57 -1.46
CA ILE A 99 -8.24 -8.43 -1.17
C ILE A 99 -8.45 -8.40 0.35
N ILE A 100 -9.65 -8.06 0.77
CA ILE A 100 -10.01 -7.92 2.19
C ILE A 100 -11.19 -8.84 2.53
N ASN A 101 -11.37 -9.14 3.82
CA ASN A 101 -12.59 -9.80 4.28
C ASN A 101 -13.55 -8.79 4.90
N VAL A 102 -14.78 -8.80 4.41
CA VAL A 102 -15.88 -7.99 4.92
C VAL A 102 -16.96 -8.92 5.48
N GLN A 103 -17.44 -8.62 6.67
CA GLN A 103 -18.56 -9.35 7.30
C GLN A 103 -19.49 -8.35 7.97
N ASP A 104 -20.80 -8.51 7.80
CA ASP A 104 -21.80 -7.62 8.34
C ASP A 104 -21.54 -6.12 8.04
N GLY A 105 -21.05 -5.84 6.83
CA GLY A 105 -20.73 -4.50 6.36
C GLY A 105 -19.46 -3.89 6.96
N LYS A 106 -18.65 -4.65 7.70
CA LYS A 106 -17.41 -4.19 8.34
C LYS A 106 -16.18 -4.90 7.81
N ILE A 107 -15.07 -4.18 7.77
CA ILE A 107 -13.75 -4.74 7.43
C ILE A 107 -13.26 -5.57 8.63
N ILE A 108 -13.22 -6.89 8.48
CA ILE A 108 -12.77 -7.81 9.53
C ILE A 108 -11.27 -8.08 9.43
N THR A 109 -10.79 -8.33 8.21
CA THR A 109 -9.34 -8.45 7.97
C THR A 109 -8.94 -7.71 6.70
N HIS A 110 -7.76 -7.12 6.74
CA HIS A 110 -7.15 -6.44 5.59
C HIS A 110 -6.34 -7.38 4.69
N ASN A 111 -6.30 -8.68 5.02
CA ASN A 111 -5.48 -9.70 4.35
C ASN A 111 -6.30 -10.87 3.76
N GLY A 112 -7.58 -10.65 3.49
CA GLY A 112 -8.45 -11.66 2.87
C GLY A 112 -8.58 -12.97 3.66
N GLY A 113 -8.40 -12.93 4.99
CA GLY A 113 -8.44 -14.14 5.82
C GLY A 113 -7.19 -15.02 5.65
N ASN A 114 -6.01 -14.43 5.55
CA ASN A 114 -4.72 -15.08 5.30
C ASN A 114 -4.66 -15.79 3.93
N LEU A 115 -4.97 -15.04 2.90
CA LEU A 115 -4.99 -15.52 1.53
C LEU A 115 -3.57 -15.81 1.03
N GLU A 116 -3.36 -17.01 0.47
CA GLU A 116 -2.11 -17.36 -0.21
C GLU A 116 -2.06 -16.77 -1.61
N THR A 117 -0.85 -16.62 -2.16
CA THR A 117 -0.65 -15.97 -3.46
C THR A 117 -1.35 -16.70 -4.60
N GLU A 118 -1.33 -18.03 -4.59
CA GLU A 118 -1.94 -18.88 -5.60
C GLU A 118 -3.48 -18.75 -5.62
N ASP A 119 -4.07 -18.67 -4.45
CA ASP A 119 -5.52 -18.49 -4.29
C ASP A 119 -5.94 -17.07 -4.71
N ALA A 120 -5.14 -16.09 -4.32
CA ALA A 120 -5.34 -14.69 -4.72
C ALA A 120 -5.24 -14.51 -6.24
N ASP A 121 -4.31 -15.19 -6.90
CA ASP A 121 -4.13 -15.15 -8.35
C ASP A 121 -5.39 -15.58 -9.09
N VAL A 122 -6.08 -16.63 -8.61
CA VAL A 122 -7.36 -17.08 -9.16
C VAL A 122 -8.41 -15.96 -9.09
N LEU A 123 -8.53 -15.31 -7.94
CA LEU A 123 -9.52 -14.24 -7.74
C LEU A 123 -9.19 -12.98 -8.56
N ILE A 124 -7.93 -12.58 -8.60
CA ILE A 124 -7.49 -11.40 -9.37
C ILE A 124 -7.67 -11.63 -10.88
N LYS A 125 -7.34 -12.82 -11.39
CA LYS A 125 -7.60 -13.18 -12.78
C LYS A 125 -9.09 -13.17 -13.10
N TYR A 126 -9.93 -13.66 -12.20
CA TYR A 126 -11.37 -13.62 -12.35
C TYR A 126 -11.91 -12.17 -12.42
N LEU A 127 -11.43 -11.28 -11.55
CA LEU A 127 -11.78 -9.85 -11.62
C LEU A 127 -11.31 -9.21 -12.93
N ASN A 128 -10.13 -9.56 -13.40
CA ASN A 128 -9.64 -9.05 -14.68
C ASN A 128 -10.45 -9.57 -15.86
N ASP A 129 -10.91 -10.83 -15.81
CA ASP A 129 -11.74 -11.44 -16.84
C ASP A 129 -13.20 -10.95 -16.83
N THR A 130 -13.67 -10.41 -15.75
CA THR A 130 -15.01 -9.83 -15.57
C THR A 130 -14.98 -8.31 -15.66
N LEU A 131 -14.49 -7.65 -14.62
CA LEU A 131 -14.45 -6.18 -14.53
C LEU A 131 -13.46 -5.58 -15.53
N GLY A 132 -12.30 -6.20 -15.76
CA GLY A 132 -11.33 -5.74 -16.74
C GLY A 132 -11.88 -5.76 -18.17
N LYS A 133 -12.78 -6.70 -18.50
CA LYS A 133 -13.50 -6.70 -19.79
C LYS A 133 -14.63 -5.70 -19.86
N LYS A 134 -15.33 -5.47 -18.75
CA LYS A 134 -16.40 -4.47 -18.65
C LYS A 134 -15.87 -3.04 -18.70
N TYR A 135 -14.71 -2.81 -18.08
CA TYR A 135 -14.03 -1.52 -18.01
C TYR A 135 -12.67 -1.60 -18.71
N PRO A 136 -12.57 -1.32 -20.04
CA PRO A 136 -11.35 -1.58 -20.83
C PRO A 136 -10.10 -0.83 -20.35
N ASP A 137 -10.27 0.28 -19.63
CA ASP A 137 -9.17 1.07 -19.08
C ASP A 137 -8.71 0.59 -17.70
N VAL A 138 -9.31 -0.49 -17.19
CA VAL A 138 -9.01 -1.07 -15.88
C VAL A 138 -8.29 -2.40 -16.05
N LYS A 139 -7.19 -2.58 -15.30
CA LYS A 139 -6.45 -3.83 -15.25
C LYS A 139 -6.11 -4.22 -13.82
N PHE A 140 -6.45 -5.44 -13.44
CA PHE A 140 -6.02 -6.07 -12.19
C PHE A 140 -4.78 -6.91 -12.45
N VAL A 141 -3.74 -6.77 -11.63
CA VAL A 141 -2.49 -7.50 -11.75
C VAL A 141 -2.17 -8.18 -10.42
N THR A 142 -1.91 -9.49 -10.48
CA THR A 142 -1.58 -10.27 -9.29
C THR A 142 -0.24 -9.84 -8.71
N GLY A 143 -0.22 -9.60 -7.41
CA GLY A 143 0.97 -9.35 -6.61
C GLY A 143 1.29 -10.54 -5.70
N ILE A 144 1.40 -10.28 -4.39
CA ILE A 144 1.77 -11.27 -3.38
C ILE A 144 0.68 -11.32 -2.29
N GLN A 145 0.18 -12.52 -2.00
CA GLN A 145 -0.83 -12.77 -0.98
C GLN A 145 -2.08 -11.92 -1.21
N TYR A 146 -2.40 -11.01 -0.31
CA TYR A 146 -3.54 -10.11 -0.39
C TYR A 146 -3.25 -8.78 -1.10
N ARG A 147 -1.99 -8.51 -1.46
CA ARG A 147 -1.53 -7.24 -2.07
C ARG A 147 -1.37 -7.38 -3.56
N HIS A 148 -2.14 -6.65 -4.31
CA HIS A 148 -2.18 -6.66 -5.76
C HIS A 148 -2.10 -5.25 -6.31
N LEU A 149 -2.11 -5.11 -7.62
CA LEU A 149 -2.07 -3.86 -8.34
C LEU A 149 -3.37 -3.67 -9.14
N LEU A 150 -3.93 -2.47 -9.05
CA LEU A 150 -4.96 -1.97 -9.93
C LEU A 150 -4.38 -0.84 -10.78
N VAL A 151 -4.50 -0.95 -12.08
CA VAL A 151 -4.10 0.09 -13.03
C VAL A 151 -5.32 0.63 -13.72
N VAL A 152 -5.45 1.96 -13.74
CA VAL A 152 -6.51 2.69 -14.45
C VAL A 152 -5.85 3.62 -15.45
N LYS A 153 -6.05 3.37 -16.75
CA LYS A 153 -5.54 4.23 -17.81
C LYS A 153 -6.18 5.61 -17.71
N HIS A 154 -5.36 6.64 -17.80
CA HIS A 154 -5.78 8.04 -17.66
C HIS A 154 -6.51 8.35 -16.34
N GLY A 155 -6.40 7.50 -15.32
CA GLY A 155 -6.98 7.75 -14.01
C GLY A 155 -6.30 8.95 -13.33
N ASN A 156 -7.08 9.68 -12.53
CA ASN A 156 -6.60 10.87 -11.83
C ASN A 156 -6.07 10.52 -10.44
N LYS A 157 -4.85 10.92 -10.12
CA LYS A 157 -4.21 10.66 -8.83
C LYS A 157 -4.73 11.53 -7.68
N HIS A 158 -5.43 12.61 -7.96
CA HIS A 158 -5.96 13.52 -6.94
C HIS A 158 -7.28 12.98 -6.34
N ILE A 159 -7.17 11.84 -5.72
CA ILE A 159 -8.23 11.13 -5.01
C ILE A 159 -7.75 10.75 -3.62
N ASP A 160 -8.70 10.61 -2.69
CA ASP A 160 -8.46 10.17 -1.33
C ASP A 160 -9.00 8.75 -1.15
N CYS A 161 -8.12 7.83 -0.80
CA CYS A 161 -8.41 6.42 -0.57
C CYS A 161 -8.13 6.04 0.88
N ALA A 162 -9.04 5.31 1.50
CA ALA A 162 -8.88 4.81 2.86
C ALA A 162 -8.17 3.44 2.85
N PRO A 163 -6.94 3.31 3.37
CA PRO A 163 -6.24 2.03 3.45
C PRO A 163 -6.94 1.07 4.41
N PRO A 164 -7.30 -0.17 3.99
CA PRO A 164 -8.09 -1.08 4.85
C PRO A 164 -7.41 -1.45 6.17
N HIS A 165 -6.08 -1.47 6.23
CA HIS A 165 -5.34 -1.82 7.44
C HIS A 165 -5.41 -0.75 8.54
N ASP A 166 -5.78 0.49 8.19
CA ASP A 166 -5.97 1.58 9.14
C ASP A 166 -7.40 1.65 9.70
N HIS A 167 -8.32 0.84 9.15
CA HIS A 167 -9.76 0.88 9.44
C HIS A 167 -10.35 -0.47 9.88
N PRO A 168 -9.73 -1.19 10.83
CA PRO A 168 -10.26 -2.47 11.29
C PRO A 168 -11.62 -2.29 11.99
N ASN A 169 -12.58 -3.16 11.68
CA ASN A 169 -13.94 -3.15 12.20
C ASN A 169 -14.80 -1.92 11.83
N GLU A 170 -14.32 -1.09 10.92
CA GLU A 170 -15.12 0.02 10.39
C GLU A 170 -16.06 -0.42 9.25
N GLU A 171 -17.13 0.31 9.08
CA GLU A 171 -18.08 0.11 7.99
C GLU A 171 -17.47 0.53 6.66
N TRP A 172 -17.25 -0.42 5.74
CA TRP A 172 -16.56 -0.18 4.48
C TRP A 172 -17.22 0.90 3.61
N HIS A 173 -18.54 1.02 3.64
CA HIS A 173 -19.26 2.00 2.84
C HIS A 173 -19.00 3.46 3.26
N LYS A 174 -18.47 3.69 4.46
CA LYS A 174 -18.01 5.00 4.92
C LYS A 174 -16.62 5.36 4.41
N LEU A 175 -15.90 4.39 3.85
CA LEU A 175 -14.51 4.47 3.43
C LEU A 175 -14.38 4.53 1.89
N MET A 176 -15.42 4.94 1.20
CA MET A 176 -15.42 5.05 -0.27
C MET A 176 -14.42 6.13 -0.74
N VAL A 177 -13.90 5.93 -1.95
CA VAL A 177 -12.95 6.86 -2.57
C VAL A 177 -13.62 8.21 -2.79
N LYS A 178 -12.88 9.28 -2.48
CA LYS A 178 -13.36 10.66 -2.62
C LYS A 178 -12.44 11.46 -3.56
N PRO A 179 -12.99 12.34 -4.42
CA PRO A 179 -12.16 13.26 -5.17
C PRO A 179 -11.57 14.32 -4.24
N ILE A 180 -10.31 14.72 -4.46
CA ILE A 180 -9.71 15.87 -3.78
C ILE A 180 -10.21 17.14 -4.47
N LEU A 181 -10.94 17.97 -3.74
CA LEU A 181 -11.59 19.18 -4.24
C LEU A 181 -11.04 20.43 -3.55
N PRO A 182 -11.10 21.60 -4.21
CA PRO A 182 -11.56 21.84 -5.59
C PRO A 182 -10.57 21.30 -6.64
N GLU A 183 -11.06 21.04 -7.84
CA GLU A 183 -10.22 20.64 -8.99
C GLU A 183 -9.46 21.88 -9.49
N ILE A 184 -8.20 22.02 -9.07
CA ILE A 184 -7.36 23.19 -9.39
C ILE A 184 -6.13 22.69 -10.18
N GLY A 185 -6.28 22.55 -11.51
CA GLY A 185 -5.17 22.21 -12.41
C GLY A 185 -4.50 20.85 -12.18
N GLY A 186 -3.56 20.50 -13.04
CA GLY A 186 -2.76 19.27 -12.93
C GLY A 186 -3.48 18.00 -13.36
N ASP A 187 -4.61 18.13 -14.06
CA ASP A 187 -5.44 17.01 -14.49
C ASP A 187 -5.37 16.77 -16.01
N GLU A 188 -4.49 17.48 -16.73
CA GLU A 188 -4.37 17.37 -18.19
C GLU A 188 -4.01 15.95 -18.62
N GLY A 189 -4.78 15.40 -19.55
CA GLY A 189 -4.58 14.03 -20.05
C GLY A 189 -5.17 12.95 -19.16
N HIS A 190 -5.85 13.33 -18.08
CA HIS A 190 -6.52 12.41 -17.15
C HIS A 190 -8.04 12.65 -17.15
N ILE A 191 -8.81 11.61 -16.79
CA ILE A 191 -10.23 11.77 -16.49
C ILE A 191 -10.40 12.59 -15.21
N SER A 192 -11.59 13.15 -14.98
CA SER A 192 -11.82 13.99 -13.81
C SER A 192 -11.57 13.22 -12.49
N ARG A 193 -11.31 13.96 -11.42
CA ARG A 193 -11.15 13.39 -10.07
C ARG A 193 -12.43 12.69 -9.62
N ARG A 194 -13.59 13.24 -9.96
CA ARG A 194 -14.90 12.64 -9.66
C ARG A 194 -15.11 11.35 -10.43
N ASP A 195 -14.87 11.35 -11.75
CA ASP A 195 -15.05 10.16 -12.57
C ASP A 195 -14.10 9.04 -12.13
N THR A 196 -12.88 9.37 -11.73
CA THR A 196 -11.93 8.38 -11.17
C THR A 196 -12.45 7.80 -9.85
N ALA A 197 -12.92 8.65 -8.93
CA ALA A 197 -13.47 8.19 -7.65
C ALA A 197 -14.72 7.32 -7.86
N ASP A 198 -15.62 7.74 -8.75
CA ASP A 198 -16.85 7.00 -9.07
C ASP A 198 -16.54 5.65 -9.70
N LEU A 199 -15.59 5.59 -10.64
CA LEU A 199 -15.12 4.34 -11.23
C LEU A 199 -14.56 3.38 -10.16
N LEU A 200 -13.68 3.86 -9.29
CA LEU A 200 -13.10 3.03 -8.22
C LEU A 200 -14.16 2.53 -7.24
N ASN A 201 -15.12 3.39 -6.88
CA ASN A 201 -16.24 3.00 -6.02
C ASN A 201 -17.14 1.94 -6.69
N GLN A 202 -17.37 2.07 -7.99
CA GLN A 202 -18.12 1.07 -8.73
C GLN A 202 -17.38 -0.28 -8.79
N LEU A 203 -16.05 -0.26 -8.97
CA LEU A 203 -15.23 -1.48 -8.91
C LEU A 203 -15.27 -2.12 -7.53
N ILE A 204 -15.25 -1.34 -6.43
CA ILE A 204 -15.39 -1.86 -5.07
C ILE A 204 -16.73 -2.58 -4.90
N LEU A 205 -17.83 -1.98 -5.35
CA LEU A 205 -19.17 -2.57 -5.23
C LEU A 205 -19.29 -3.86 -6.06
N GLU A 206 -18.94 -3.81 -7.33
CA GLU A 206 -19.08 -4.96 -8.22
C GLU A 206 -18.13 -6.11 -7.86
N SER A 207 -16.91 -5.80 -7.39
CA SER A 207 -15.98 -6.84 -6.95
C SER A 207 -16.48 -7.62 -5.74
N GLN A 208 -17.16 -6.97 -4.80
CA GLN A 208 -17.75 -7.66 -3.65
C GLN A 208 -18.80 -8.70 -4.08
N GLU A 209 -19.71 -8.32 -4.98
CA GLU A 209 -20.74 -9.23 -5.50
C GLU A 209 -20.13 -10.41 -6.26
N LEU A 210 -19.15 -10.12 -7.13
CA LEU A 210 -18.46 -11.13 -7.92
C LEU A 210 -17.66 -12.12 -7.04
N LEU A 211 -16.92 -11.61 -6.07
CA LEU A 211 -16.08 -12.44 -5.20
C LEU A 211 -16.91 -13.25 -4.19
N GLU A 212 -17.98 -12.70 -3.65
CA GLU A 212 -18.89 -13.43 -2.73
C GLU A 212 -19.45 -14.69 -3.41
N ASN A 213 -19.81 -14.60 -4.68
CA ASN A 213 -20.38 -15.68 -5.46
C ASN A 213 -19.34 -16.57 -6.17
N HIS A 214 -18.04 -16.27 -6.05
CA HIS A 214 -17.00 -17.08 -6.65
C HIS A 214 -16.89 -18.45 -5.95
N PRO A 215 -16.72 -19.57 -6.68
CA PRO A 215 -16.64 -20.91 -6.10
C PRO A 215 -15.63 -21.06 -4.97
N PHE A 216 -14.50 -20.35 -5.06
CA PHE A 216 -13.48 -20.32 -4.00
C PHE A 216 -14.06 -19.83 -2.66
N ASN A 217 -14.80 -18.72 -2.66
CA ASN A 217 -15.41 -18.15 -1.48
C ASN A 217 -16.64 -18.94 -0.99
N VAL A 218 -17.42 -19.47 -1.91
CA VAL A 218 -18.53 -20.38 -1.56
C VAL A 218 -18.01 -21.59 -0.79
N ALA A 219 -16.94 -22.23 -1.27
CA ALA A 219 -16.32 -23.36 -0.60
C ALA A 219 -15.71 -22.98 0.78
N ARG A 220 -15.11 -21.79 0.92
CA ARG A 220 -14.63 -21.30 2.23
C ARG A 220 -15.78 -21.08 3.20
N LYS A 221 -16.87 -20.48 2.76
CA LYS A 221 -18.07 -20.26 3.59
C LYS A 221 -18.67 -21.59 4.08
N GLU A 222 -18.74 -22.59 3.23
CA GLU A 222 -19.24 -23.94 3.59
C GLU A 222 -18.34 -24.62 4.65
N ARG A 223 -17.03 -24.35 4.64
CA ARG A 223 -16.09 -24.83 5.65
C ARG A 223 -16.04 -23.98 6.93
N GLY A 224 -16.81 -22.89 7.00
CA GLY A 224 -16.76 -21.95 8.11
C GLY A 224 -15.51 -21.07 8.15
N GLU A 225 -14.80 -20.98 7.01
CA GLU A 225 -13.64 -20.10 6.84
C GLU A 225 -14.06 -18.69 6.42
N ARG A 226 -13.16 -17.71 6.64
CA ARG A 226 -13.40 -16.35 6.17
C ARG A 226 -13.31 -16.29 4.65
N MET A 227 -14.26 -15.62 4.03
CA MET A 227 -14.22 -15.32 2.60
C MET A 227 -13.17 -14.23 2.30
N ALA A 228 -12.62 -14.27 1.10
CA ALA A 228 -11.68 -13.29 0.58
C ALA A 228 -12.38 -12.25 -0.31
#